data_b01126c224f880229f907603c59f2d3b
#
_entry.id   b01126c224f880229f907603c59f2d3b
#
_cell.length_a   1.000
_cell.length_b   1.000
_cell.length_c   1.000
_cell.angle_alpha   90.00
_cell.angle_beta   90.00
_cell.angle_gamma   90.00
#
_symmetry.space_group_name_H-M   'P 1'
#
loop_
_entity.id
_entity.type
_entity.pdbx_description
1 polymer ?
#
loop_
_entity_poly.entity_id
_entity_poly.type
_entity_poly.pdbx_seq_one_letter_code
_entity_poly.pdbx_strand_id
1 'polypeptide(L)'
;GAAIVRLDAFAYAPKAPGKKNFLNDPETWEFLQQIHELAAPLGLTLLPEIHAAYEEKIYKTLADKGYATYDFFLPGLVIDAIENRRADYLAKWAREVVDDKISTVNMLGCHDGIPLLDLKGLLPEDDIRSLIDLIVSRGGMVKNLHGQKNIYYQVNATYYSALGESDSKMLLARAIQMFMPGKPQVWYLDLFAGKNDHEAVRRAGESGHKE
;
A
#
# COMPACT_ATOMS: atom_id res chain seq x y z
N GLY A 1 -24.13 3.16 -9.54
CA GLY A 1 -23.52 1.84 -9.44
C GLY A 1 -22.03 1.91 -9.24
N ALA A 2 -21.39 0.82 -8.84
CA ALA A 2 -19.93 0.74 -8.75
C ALA A 2 -19.31 0.74 -10.15
N ALA A 3 -18.14 1.32 -10.30
CA ALA A 3 -17.35 1.27 -11.53
C ALA A 3 -16.08 0.44 -11.32
N ILE A 4 -15.57 0.37 -10.08
CA ILE A 4 -14.39 -0.39 -9.68
C ILE A 4 -14.80 -1.34 -8.56
N VAL A 5 -14.36 -2.60 -8.65
CA VAL A 5 -14.55 -3.61 -7.61
C VAL A 5 -13.18 -4.00 -7.06
N ARG A 6 -12.96 -3.73 -5.77
CA ARG A 6 -11.78 -4.17 -5.04
C ARG A 6 -11.93 -5.64 -4.67
N LEU A 7 -10.92 -6.43 -4.98
CA LEU A 7 -10.82 -7.82 -4.59
C LEU A 7 -9.83 -7.93 -3.42
N ASP A 8 -10.40 -8.02 -2.21
CA ASP A 8 -9.66 -8.02 -0.95
C ASP A 8 -8.75 -9.25 -0.81
N ALA A 9 -7.50 -9.03 -0.33
CA ALA A 9 -6.52 -10.08 -0.06
C ALA A 9 -6.37 -11.10 -1.22
N PHE A 10 -6.45 -10.65 -2.46
CA PHE A 10 -6.57 -11.53 -3.62
C PHE A 10 -5.37 -12.46 -3.83
N ALA A 11 -4.18 -12.06 -3.37
CA ALA A 11 -2.98 -12.88 -3.43
C ALA A 11 -3.11 -14.24 -2.71
N TYR A 12 -4.08 -14.37 -1.80
CA TYR A 12 -4.33 -15.59 -1.04
C TYR A 12 -5.38 -16.51 -1.69
N ALA A 13 -5.85 -16.18 -2.88
CA ALA A 13 -6.79 -16.99 -3.65
C ALA A 13 -6.14 -17.43 -4.98
N PRO A 14 -6.42 -18.65 -5.47
CA PRO A 14 -7.10 -19.76 -4.80
C PRO A 14 -6.19 -20.49 -3.78
N LYS A 15 -6.81 -21.25 -2.88
CA LYS A 15 -6.11 -22.11 -1.93
C LYS A 15 -6.23 -23.57 -2.37
N ALA A 16 -5.10 -24.31 -2.33
CA ALA A 16 -5.09 -25.72 -2.63
C ALA A 16 -4.20 -26.50 -1.64
N PRO A 17 -4.59 -27.72 -1.25
CA PRO A 17 -3.75 -28.56 -0.40
C PRO A 17 -2.36 -28.78 -1.01
N GLY A 18 -1.31 -28.65 -0.19
CA GLY A 18 0.07 -28.86 -0.63
C GLY A 18 0.70 -27.70 -1.42
N LYS A 19 -0.04 -26.63 -1.70
CA LYS A 19 0.50 -25.41 -2.32
C LYS A 19 0.80 -24.33 -1.29
N LYS A 20 1.66 -23.37 -1.66
CA LYS A 20 1.89 -22.15 -0.85
C LYS A 20 0.59 -21.36 -0.72
N ASN A 21 0.51 -20.53 0.29
CA ASN A 21 -0.71 -19.78 0.62
C ASN A 21 -0.74 -18.36 0.03
N PHE A 22 0.10 -18.08 -0.96
CA PHE A 22 0.25 -16.75 -1.54
C PHE A 22 0.72 -16.84 -2.99
N LEU A 23 0.03 -16.16 -3.91
CA LEU A 23 0.34 -16.09 -5.35
C LEU A 23 0.71 -17.46 -5.96
N ASN A 24 -0.28 -18.32 -6.08
CA ASN A 24 -0.12 -19.59 -6.78
C ASN A 24 -0.22 -19.36 -8.29
N ASP A 25 0.88 -19.52 -9.01
CA ASP A 25 0.95 -19.40 -10.45
C ASP A 25 0.82 -20.80 -11.10
N PRO A 26 -0.05 -21.01 -12.09
CA PRO A 26 -0.89 -20.01 -12.78
C PRO A 26 -2.26 -19.74 -12.14
N GLU A 27 -2.65 -20.49 -11.11
CA GLU A 27 -4.03 -20.59 -10.63
C GLU A 27 -4.59 -19.24 -10.15
N THR A 28 -3.78 -18.39 -9.52
CA THR A 28 -4.22 -17.06 -9.07
C THR A 28 -4.65 -16.19 -10.27
N TRP A 29 -3.90 -16.25 -11.35
CA TRP A 29 -4.18 -15.45 -12.56
C TRP A 29 -5.35 -15.99 -13.35
N GLU A 30 -5.49 -17.32 -13.43
CA GLU A 30 -6.66 -17.97 -14.05
C GLU A 30 -7.94 -17.63 -13.31
N PHE A 31 -7.90 -17.63 -11.98
CA PHE A 31 -9.04 -17.25 -11.14
C PHE A 31 -9.39 -15.76 -11.31
N LEU A 32 -8.38 -14.89 -11.38
CA LEU A 32 -8.60 -13.46 -11.65
C LEU A 32 -9.26 -13.25 -13.01
N GLN A 33 -8.83 -14.00 -14.04
CA GLN A 33 -9.41 -13.95 -15.36
C GLN A 33 -10.88 -14.39 -15.37
N GLN A 34 -11.23 -15.47 -14.66
CA GLN A 34 -12.62 -15.91 -14.54
C GLN A 34 -13.52 -14.84 -13.90
N ILE A 35 -13.04 -14.16 -12.85
CA ILE A 35 -13.78 -13.04 -12.25
C ILE A 35 -13.91 -11.88 -13.24
N HIS A 36 -12.86 -11.59 -14.00
CA HIS A 36 -12.88 -10.55 -15.02
C HIS A 36 -13.94 -10.81 -16.09
N GLU A 37 -14.06 -12.05 -16.58
CA GLU A 37 -15.06 -12.45 -17.57
C GLU A 37 -16.50 -12.26 -17.08
N LEU A 38 -16.73 -12.37 -15.78
CA LEU A 38 -18.03 -12.07 -15.18
C LEU A 38 -18.28 -10.57 -14.98
N ALA A 39 -17.24 -9.80 -14.70
CA ALA A 39 -17.32 -8.39 -14.36
C ALA A 39 -17.33 -7.45 -15.59
N ALA A 40 -16.55 -7.80 -16.61
CA ALA A 40 -16.36 -6.96 -17.80
C ALA A 40 -17.67 -6.65 -18.57
N PRO A 41 -18.60 -7.61 -18.79
CA PRO A 41 -19.87 -7.31 -19.44
C PRO A 41 -20.76 -6.32 -18.67
N LEU A 42 -20.49 -6.15 -17.36
CA LEU A 42 -21.17 -5.20 -16.49
C LEU A 42 -20.50 -3.83 -16.44
N GLY A 43 -19.41 -3.62 -17.20
CA GLY A 43 -18.64 -2.40 -17.21
C GLY A 43 -17.82 -2.18 -15.93
N LEU A 44 -17.49 -3.24 -15.20
CA LEU A 44 -16.75 -3.18 -13.95
C LEU A 44 -15.25 -3.38 -14.18
N THR A 45 -14.44 -2.53 -13.57
CA THR A 45 -12.98 -2.68 -13.50
C THR A 45 -12.61 -3.41 -12.21
N LEU A 46 -11.74 -4.42 -12.31
CA LEU A 46 -11.23 -5.11 -11.14
C LEU A 46 -9.98 -4.41 -10.59
N LEU A 47 -9.89 -4.36 -9.26
CA LEU A 47 -8.76 -3.84 -8.52
C LEU A 47 -8.34 -4.90 -7.48
N PRO A 48 -7.50 -5.87 -7.87
CA PRO A 48 -7.01 -6.88 -6.94
C PRO A 48 -6.02 -6.25 -5.96
N GLU A 49 -6.23 -6.54 -4.68
CA GLU A 49 -5.30 -6.16 -3.64
C GLU A 49 -4.23 -7.24 -3.47
N ILE A 50 -3.01 -6.88 -3.86
CA ILE A 50 -1.84 -7.74 -3.77
C ILE A 50 -0.67 -6.92 -3.25
N HIS A 51 -0.24 -7.23 -2.03
CA HIS A 51 1.00 -6.70 -1.47
C HIS A 51 2.19 -7.54 -1.95
N ALA A 52 3.15 -6.91 -2.58
CA ALA A 52 4.38 -7.55 -3.02
C ALA A 52 5.52 -6.53 -3.06
N ALA A 53 6.74 -6.97 -2.79
CA ALA A 53 7.89 -6.10 -2.88
C ALA A 53 8.09 -5.59 -4.32
N TYR A 54 8.58 -4.35 -4.45
CA TYR A 54 8.87 -3.75 -5.75
C TYR A 54 9.75 -4.65 -6.64
N GLU A 55 10.72 -5.35 -6.06
CA GLU A 55 11.62 -6.25 -6.79
C GLU A 55 10.89 -7.47 -7.40
N GLU A 56 9.74 -7.87 -6.86
CA GLU A 56 8.92 -8.98 -7.37
C GLU A 56 8.14 -8.63 -8.64
N LYS A 57 7.98 -7.35 -8.96
CA LYS A 57 7.34 -6.82 -10.17
C LYS A 57 5.89 -7.28 -10.40
N ILE A 58 5.16 -7.66 -9.35
CA ILE A 58 3.76 -8.11 -9.45
C ILE A 58 2.86 -7.01 -10.03
N TYR A 59 3.13 -5.74 -9.72
CA TYR A 59 2.42 -4.60 -10.31
C TYR A 59 2.56 -4.54 -11.85
N LYS A 60 3.70 -4.95 -12.42
CA LYS A 60 3.87 -5.07 -13.88
C LYS A 60 3.06 -6.22 -14.43
N THR A 61 3.08 -7.38 -13.76
CA THR A 61 2.26 -8.54 -14.15
C THR A 61 0.77 -8.17 -14.20
N LEU A 62 0.28 -7.38 -13.23
CA LEU A 62 -1.09 -6.88 -13.22
C LEU A 62 -1.35 -5.93 -14.39
N ALA A 63 -0.45 -4.97 -14.64
CA ALA A 63 -0.55 -4.01 -15.73
C ALA A 63 -0.55 -4.70 -17.10
N ASP A 64 0.35 -5.68 -17.33
CA ASP A 64 0.45 -6.46 -18.57
C ASP A 64 -0.83 -7.27 -18.84
N LYS A 65 -1.53 -7.67 -17.79
CA LYS A 65 -2.83 -8.34 -17.88
C LYS A 65 -4.02 -7.36 -17.98
N GLY A 66 -3.77 -6.05 -17.98
CA GLY A 66 -4.79 -5.01 -18.13
C GLY A 66 -5.54 -4.66 -16.83
N TYR A 67 -5.04 -5.06 -15.67
CA TYR A 67 -5.65 -4.74 -14.38
C TYR A 67 -5.08 -3.46 -13.80
N ALA A 68 -5.92 -2.74 -13.05
CA ALA A 68 -5.45 -1.68 -12.17
C ALA A 68 -4.77 -2.28 -10.93
N THR A 69 -3.83 -1.56 -10.35
CA THR A 69 -3.12 -1.96 -9.13
C THR A 69 -3.18 -0.87 -8.06
N TYR A 70 -3.14 -1.25 -6.80
CA TYR A 70 -2.87 -0.30 -5.73
C TYR A 70 -1.42 0.17 -5.79
N ASP A 71 -1.22 1.47 -5.56
CA ASP A 71 0.11 2.04 -5.36
C ASP A 71 0.50 1.96 -3.88
N PHE A 72 0.98 0.79 -3.45
CA PHE A 72 1.47 0.56 -2.11
C PHE A 72 2.87 1.13 -1.87
N PHE A 73 3.53 1.64 -2.90
CA PHE A 73 4.85 2.28 -2.77
C PHE A 73 4.73 3.75 -2.39
N LEU A 74 3.71 4.45 -2.90
CA LEU A 74 3.55 5.88 -2.72
C LEU A 74 3.57 6.34 -1.25
N PRO A 75 2.88 5.67 -0.30
CA PRO A 75 2.87 6.13 1.10
C PRO A 75 4.26 6.29 1.68
N GLY A 76 5.10 5.27 1.55
CA GLY A 76 6.46 5.30 2.08
C GLY A 76 7.38 6.23 1.29
N LEU A 77 7.25 6.28 -0.04
CA LEU A 77 8.04 7.18 -0.90
C LEU A 77 7.78 8.66 -0.58
N VAL A 78 6.55 9.03 -0.26
CA VAL A 78 6.21 10.41 0.10
C VAL A 78 6.78 10.76 1.47
N ILE A 79 6.71 9.85 2.46
CA ILE A 79 7.35 10.07 3.76
C ILE A 79 8.87 10.23 3.58
N ASP A 80 9.50 9.32 2.81
CA ASP A 80 10.93 9.41 2.52
C ASP A 80 11.30 10.77 1.88
N ALA A 81 10.54 11.18 0.86
CA ALA A 81 10.81 12.42 0.14
C ALA A 81 10.72 13.65 1.06
N ILE A 82 9.72 13.70 1.94
CA ILE A 82 9.50 14.84 2.85
C ILE A 82 10.55 14.85 3.97
N GLU A 83 10.81 13.70 4.61
CA GLU A 83 11.67 13.62 5.79
C GLU A 83 13.16 13.70 5.42
N ASN A 84 13.54 13.05 4.33
CA ASN A 84 14.92 13.02 3.85
C ASN A 84 15.24 14.12 2.82
N ARG A 85 14.25 14.96 2.47
CA ARG A 85 14.40 16.09 1.51
C ARG A 85 14.99 15.64 0.19
N ARG A 86 14.53 14.52 -0.34
CA ARG A 86 14.96 13.96 -1.62
C ARG A 86 13.74 13.45 -2.39
N ALA A 87 13.80 13.48 -3.71
CA ALA A 87 12.68 13.04 -4.55
C ALA A 87 13.07 11.96 -5.57
N ASP A 88 14.29 11.44 -5.50
CA ASP A 88 14.82 10.55 -6.54
C ASP A 88 13.99 9.27 -6.72
N TYR A 89 13.67 8.60 -5.62
CA TYR A 89 12.88 7.36 -5.65
C TYR A 89 11.42 7.61 -6.03
N LEU A 90 10.84 8.69 -5.50
CA LEU A 90 9.48 9.11 -5.86
C LEU A 90 9.39 9.46 -7.35
N ALA A 91 10.35 10.23 -7.87
CA ALA A 91 10.41 10.59 -9.28
C ALA A 91 10.69 9.39 -10.18
N LYS A 92 11.52 8.44 -9.74
CA LYS A 92 11.76 7.18 -10.44
C LYS A 92 10.45 6.39 -10.57
N TRP A 93 9.72 6.23 -9.47
CA TRP A 93 8.44 5.52 -9.47
C TRP A 93 7.40 6.23 -10.36
N ALA A 94 7.26 7.55 -10.24
CA ALA A 94 6.34 8.31 -11.07
C ALA A 94 6.61 8.14 -12.56
N ARG A 95 7.88 8.14 -12.98
CA ARG A 95 8.27 7.88 -14.38
C ARG A 95 7.92 6.45 -14.80
N GLU A 96 8.22 5.46 -13.97
CA GLU A 96 7.92 4.05 -14.28
C GLU A 96 6.41 3.83 -14.47
N VAL A 97 5.56 4.44 -13.63
CA VAL A 97 4.10 4.38 -13.79
C VAL A 97 3.65 4.94 -15.14
N VAL A 98 4.24 6.05 -15.57
CA VAL A 98 3.90 6.69 -16.86
C VAL A 98 4.44 5.89 -18.05
N ASP A 99 5.72 5.52 -18.01
CA ASP A 99 6.42 4.86 -19.13
C ASP A 99 5.85 3.46 -19.40
N ASP A 100 5.56 2.71 -18.34
CA ASP A 100 4.99 1.36 -18.42
C ASP A 100 3.44 1.38 -18.48
N LYS A 101 2.82 2.57 -18.50
CA LYS A 101 1.36 2.75 -18.58
C LYS A 101 0.59 1.99 -17.50
N ILE A 102 1.12 1.98 -16.28
CA ILE A 102 0.51 1.28 -15.14
C ILE A 102 -0.72 2.05 -14.67
N SER A 103 -1.89 1.40 -14.65
CA SER A 103 -3.11 1.98 -14.09
C SER A 103 -3.11 1.83 -12.57
N THR A 104 -2.84 2.89 -11.83
CA THR A 104 -2.77 2.86 -10.38
C THR A 104 -3.98 3.49 -9.71
N VAL A 105 -4.34 2.96 -8.54
CA VAL A 105 -5.10 3.68 -7.50
C VAL A 105 -4.10 4.03 -6.40
N ASN A 106 -3.75 5.30 -6.33
CA ASN A 106 -2.76 5.79 -5.37
C ASN A 106 -3.42 6.27 -4.08
N MET A 107 -2.77 6.03 -2.94
CA MET A 107 -3.25 6.42 -1.62
C MET A 107 -2.08 6.85 -0.73
N LEU A 108 -2.38 7.51 0.39
CA LEU A 108 -1.44 7.77 1.47
C LEU A 108 -1.76 6.91 2.69
N GLY A 109 -2.87 7.16 3.37
CA GLY A 109 -3.38 6.30 4.43
C GLY A 109 -4.54 5.42 3.95
N CYS A 110 -4.78 4.33 4.66
CA CYS A 110 -5.95 3.45 4.50
C CYS A 110 -6.29 2.81 5.84
N HIS A 111 -7.27 1.91 5.87
CA HIS A 111 -7.66 1.14 7.06
C HIS A 111 -6.61 0.12 7.53
N ASP A 112 -5.60 -0.15 6.71
CA ASP A 112 -4.42 -0.94 7.08
C ASP A 112 -3.26 -0.01 7.46
N GLY A 113 -2.16 -0.58 7.93
CA GLY A 113 -0.95 0.19 8.21
C GLY A 113 -0.23 0.66 6.95
N ILE A 114 0.78 1.50 7.15
CA ILE A 114 1.63 2.01 6.09
C ILE A 114 2.53 0.86 5.58
N PRO A 115 2.42 0.45 4.31
CA PRO A 115 3.20 -0.65 3.75
C PRO A 115 4.63 -0.18 3.50
N LEU A 116 5.61 -0.83 4.12
CA LEU A 116 7.02 -0.49 3.96
C LEU A 116 7.85 -1.64 3.37
N LEU A 117 7.42 -2.88 3.57
CA LEU A 117 8.06 -4.04 2.95
C LEU A 117 7.93 -4.00 1.42
N ASP A 118 6.85 -3.45 0.91
CA ASP A 118 6.62 -3.25 -0.52
C ASP A 118 7.72 -2.42 -1.19
N LEU A 119 8.40 -1.55 -0.45
CA LEU A 119 9.49 -0.70 -0.95
C LEU A 119 10.80 -1.45 -1.23
N LYS A 120 10.89 -2.73 -0.83
CA LYS A 120 12.11 -3.51 -1.04
C LYS A 120 12.45 -3.62 -2.52
N GLY A 121 13.71 -3.30 -2.84
CA GLY A 121 14.20 -3.21 -4.22
C GLY A 121 13.97 -1.85 -4.89
N LEU A 122 13.15 -0.96 -4.30
CA LEU A 122 13.00 0.42 -4.73
C LEU A 122 13.83 1.37 -3.86
N LEU A 123 13.74 1.21 -2.54
CA LEU A 123 14.61 1.89 -1.56
C LEU A 123 15.68 0.93 -1.03
N PRO A 124 16.84 1.44 -0.59
CA PRO A 124 17.81 0.69 0.20
C PRO A 124 17.19 0.18 1.51
N GLU A 125 17.59 -0.99 1.96
CA GLU A 125 17.05 -1.60 3.19
C GLU A 125 17.28 -0.72 4.44
N ASP A 126 18.40 -0.02 4.52
CA ASP A 126 18.70 0.88 5.65
C ASP A 126 17.76 2.10 5.66
N ASP A 127 17.36 2.60 4.48
CA ASP A 127 16.37 3.66 4.37
C ASP A 127 14.98 3.17 4.80
N ILE A 128 14.58 1.96 4.41
CA ILE A 128 13.32 1.35 4.84
C ILE A 128 13.30 1.20 6.37
N ARG A 129 14.39 0.71 6.97
CA ARG A 129 14.52 0.62 8.44
C ARG A 129 14.40 1.99 9.11
N SER A 130 15.09 2.98 8.57
CA SER A 130 15.02 4.35 9.09
C SER A 130 13.61 4.93 9.05
N LEU A 131 12.83 4.62 7.99
CA LEU A 131 11.42 5.01 7.91
C LEU A 131 10.56 4.29 8.96
N ILE A 132 10.79 2.99 9.17
CA ILE A 132 10.10 2.23 10.23
C ILE A 132 10.38 2.85 11.59
N ASP A 133 11.66 3.07 11.93
CA ASP A 133 12.08 3.65 13.20
C ASP A 133 11.50 5.05 13.40
N LEU A 134 11.45 5.85 12.35
CA LEU A 134 10.84 7.18 12.37
C LEU A 134 9.34 7.10 12.73
N ILE A 135 8.57 6.25 12.03
CA ILE A 135 7.13 6.15 12.25
C ILE A 135 6.83 5.55 13.64
N VAL A 136 7.64 4.57 14.08
CA VAL A 136 7.55 4.00 15.43
C VAL A 136 7.86 5.06 16.51
N SER A 137 8.87 5.90 16.30
CA SER A 137 9.20 7.00 17.23
C SER A 137 8.06 8.03 17.36
N ARG A 138 7.18 8.08 16.36
CA ARG A 138 5.96 8.92 16.31
C ARG A 138 4.70 8.17 16.79
N GLY A 139 4.88 7.02 17.42
CA GLY A 139 3.80 6.25 18.03
C GLY A 139 3.18 5.18 17.13
N GLY A 140 3.77 4.90 15.97
CA GLY A 140 3.36 3.78 15.14
C GLY A 140 3.68 2.42 15.76
N MET A 141 2.90 1.41 15.42
CA MET A 141 3.05 0.04 15.93
C MET A 141 3.40 -0.91 14.78
N VAL A 142 4.51 -1.63 14.94
CA VAL A 142 4.98 -2.58 13.91
C VAL A 142 4.11 -3.82 13.86
N LYS A 143 3.71 -4.21 12.65
CA LYS A 143 3.06 -5.48 12.37
C LYS A 143 4.03 -6.40 11.62
N ASN A 144 4.37 -7.53 12.24
CA ASN A 144 5.25 -8.53 11.63
C ASN A 144 4.52 -9.38 10.60
N LEU A 145 5.25 -9.80 9.55
CA LEU A 145 4.71 -10.69 8.52
C LEU A 145 4.44 -12.08 9.11
N HIS A 146 3.15 -12.49 9.17
CA HIS A 146 2.71 -13.83 9.55
C HIS A 146 3.41 -14.45 10.77
N GLY A 147 3.67 -13.64 11.80
CA GLY A 147 4.32 -14.12 13.02
C GLY A 147 5.84 -14.37 12.90
N GLN A 148 6.44 -14.04 11.77
CA GLN A 148 7.90 -14.06 11.62
C GLN A 148 8.50 -12.86 12.37
N LYS A 149 9.34 -13.14 13.36
CA LYS A 149 10.05 -12.09 14.11
C LYS A 149 11.02 -11.35 13.19
N ASN A 150 11.00 -10.02 13.28
CA ASN A 150 11.89 -9.10 12.55
C ASN A 150 11.67 -8.98 11.03
N ILE A 151 10.56 -9.45 10.48
CA ILE A 151 10.14 -9.10 9.12
C ILE A 151 8.95 -8.16 9.25
N TYR A 152 9.21 -6.87 9.16
CA TYR A 152 8.21 -5.83 9.29
C TYR A 152 7.41 -5.71 8.00
N TYR A 153 6.14 -6.07 8.05
CA TYR A 153 5.25 -5.98 6.90
C TYR A 153 4.75 -4.55 6.69
N GLN A 154 4.27 -3.95 7.77
CA GLN A 154 3.72 -2.59 7.76
C GLN A 154 3.86 -1.96 9.15
N VAL A 155 3.73 -0.64 9.22
CA VAL A 155 3.60 0.09 10.48
C VAL A 155 2.19 0.66 10.59
N ASN A 156 1.46 0.23 11.61
CA ASN A 156 0.14 0.76 11.91
C ASN A 156 0.29 2.14 12.53
N ALA A 157 -0.10 3.14 11.80
CA ALA A 157 -0.15 4.54 12.19
C ALA A 157 -1.09 5.28 11.26
N THR A 158 -1.74 6.35 11.74
CA THR A 158 -2.38 7.29 10.83
C THR A 158 -1.31 8.02 10.03
N TYR A 159 -1.62 8.38 8.80
CA TYR A 159 -0.66 9.05 7.93
C TYR A 159 -0.23 10.41 8.50
N TYR A 160 -1.18 11.11 9.13
CA TYR A 160 -0.92 12.38 9.81
C TYR A 160 0.08 12.23 10.98
N SER A 161 -0.11 11.21 11.84
CA SER A 161 0.85 10.93 12.92
C SER A 161 2.20 10.48 12.39
N ALA A 162 2.23 9.68 11.30
CA ALA A 162 3.48 9.28 10.65
C ALA A 162 4.27 10.48 10.10
N LEU A 163 3.59 11.56 9.69
CA LEU A 163 4.21 12.83 9.29
C LEU A 163 4.56 13.76 10.48
N GLY A 164 4.44 13.27 11.72
CA GLY A 164 4.75 14.05 12.93
C GLY A 164 3.68 15.09 13.28
N GLU A 165 2.44 14.82 12.93
CA GLU A 165 1.27 15.68 13.19
C GLU A 165 1.45 17.11 12.65
N SER A 166 2.05 17.23 11.48
CA SER A 166 2.34 18.50 10.83
C SER A 166 1.38 18.76 9.68
N ASP A 167 0.55 19.79 9.80
CA ASP A 167 -0.39 20.22 8.76
C ASP A 167 0.33 20.53 7.44
N SER A 168 1.47 21.23 7.51
CA SER A 168 2.24 21.57 6.31
C SER A 168 2.78 20.35 5.58
N LYS A 169 3.25 19.34 6.30
CA LYS A 169 3.70 18.07 5.71
C LYS A 169 2.52 17.28 5.15
N MET A 170 1.38 17.26 5.84
CA MET A 170 0.18 16.56 5.35
C MET A 170 -0.36 17.22 4.08
N LEU A 171 -0.42 18.54 4.02
CA LEU A 171 -0.83 19.28 2.83
C LEU A 171 0.14 19.04 1.66
N LEU A 172 1.46 19.04 1.92
CA LEU A 172 2.46 18.73 0.91
C LEU A 172 2.31 17.29 0.40
N ALA A 173 2.17 16.33 1.30
CA ALA A 173 1.96 14.92 0.94
C ALA A 173 0.71 14.74 0.08
N ARG A 174 -0.38 15.40 0.44
CA ARG A 174 -1.62 15.37 -0.32
C ARG A 174 -1.49 16.04 -1.69
N ALA A 175 -0.77 17.17 -1.77
CA ALA A 175 -0.47 17.81 -3.04
C ALA A 175 0.34 16.86 -3.95
N ILE A 176 1.37 16.22 -3.43
CA ILE A 176 2.15 15.21 -4.18
C ILE A 176 1.22 14.11 -4.69
N GLN A 177 0.38 13.53 -3.84
CA GLN A 177 -0.56 12.47 -4.25
C GLN A 177 -1.47 12.90 -5.39
N MET A 178 -2.01 14.12 -5.34
CA MET A 178 -2.94 14.62 -6.36
C MET A 178 -2.27 14.82 -7.73
N PHE A 179 -0.96 15.06 -7.76
CA PHE A 179 -0.19 15.20 -8.99
C PHE A 179 0.53 13.93 -9.45
N MET A 180 0.50 12.86 -8.63
CA MET A 180 1.03 11.56 -9.05
C MET A 180 0.14 10.93 -10.13
N PRO A 181 0.72 10.15 -11.06
CA PRO A 181 -0.07 9.37 -12.00
C PRO A 181 -1.02 8.41 -11.30
N GLY A 182 -2.23 8.24 -11.85
CA GLY A 182 -3.22 7.32 -11.30
C GLY A 182 -4.49 8.01 -10.76
N LYS A 183 -5.32 7.24 -10.08
CA LYS A 183 -6.56 7.69 -9.45
C LYS A 183 -6.34 7.87 -7.94
N PRO A 184 -6.42 9.09 -7.40
CA PRO A 184 -6.21 9.29 -5.98
C PRO A 184 -7.40 8.76 -5.16
N GLN A 185 -7.10 7.90 -4.18
CA GLN A 185 -8.01 7.47 -3.15
C GLN A 185 -7.64 8.17 -1.84
N VAL A 186 -8.60 8.85 -1.24
CA VAL A 186 -8.39 9.54 0.04
C VAL A 186 -9.20 8.84 1.11
N TRP A 187 -8.53 8.32 2.12
CA TRP A 187 -9.17 7.73 3.28
C TRP A 187 -9.79 8.82 4.16
N TYR A 188 -10.99 8.56 4.71
CA TYR A 188 -11.74 9.58 5.45
C TYR A 188 -10.98 10.11 6.67
N LEU A 189 -10.21 9.27 7.36
CA LEU A 189 -9.42 9.68 8.51
C LEU A 189 -8.32 10.68 8.13
N ASP A 190 -7.74 10.52 6.95
CA ASP A 190 -6.75 11.46 6.40
C ASP A 190 -7.34 12.85 6.11
N LEU A 191 -8.63 12.91 5.72
CA LEU A 191 -9.32 14.19 5.48
C LEU A 191 -9.42 15.05 6.74
N PHE A 192 -9.50 14.41 7.89
CA PHE A 192 -9.64 15.08 9.19
C PHE A 192 -8.32 15.15 9.96
N ALA A 193 -7.19 14.82 9.31
CA ALA A 193 -5.88 14.73 9.96
C ALA A 193 -5.95 13.91 11.28
N GLY A 194 -6.61 12.74 11.19
CA GLY A 194 -6.81 11.86 12.34
C GLY A 194 -5.47 11.39 12.90
N LYS A 195 -5.37 11.41 14.23
CA LYS A 195 -4.18 11.00 14.98
C LYS A 195 -4.28 9.53 15.40
N ASN A 196 -3.13 8.93 15.75
CA ASN A 196 -3.11 7.64 16.43
C ASN A 196 -3.92 7.69 17.72
N ASP A 197 -4.83 6.72 17.93
CA ASP A 197 -5.59 6.60 19.17
C ASP A 197 -4.97 5.55 20.11
N HIS A 198 -3.93 5.95 20.82
CA HIS A 198 -3.26 5.08 21.79
C HIS A 198 -4.14 4.66 22.96
N GLU A 199 -5.21 5.40 23.25
CA GLU A 199 -6.15 5.04 24.32
C GLU A 199 -7.06 3.90 23.84
N ALA A 200 -7.57 3.97 22.61
CA ALA A 200 -8.32 2.88 22.00
C ALA A 200 -7.47 1.60 21.92
N VAL A 201 -6.20 1.71 21.51
CA VAL A 201 -5.26 0.58 21.52
C VAL A 201 -5.15 -0.05 22.93
N ARG A 202 -4.95 0.75 23.97
CA ARG A 202 -4.87 0.24 25.34
C ARG A 202 -6.16 -0.42 25.81
N ARG A 203 -7.33 0.11 25.41
CA ARG A 203 -8.64 -0.48 25.76
C ARG A 203 -8.88 -1.80 25.04
N ALA A 204 -8.47 -1.91 23.79
CA ALA A 204 -8.68 -3.10 22.99
C ALA A 204 -7.64 -4.22 23.27
N GLY A 205 -6.55 -3.92 24.00
CA GLY A 205 -5.49 -4.87 24.33
C GLY A 205 -4.73 -5.34 23.08
N GLU A 206 -4.40 -6.64 23.01
CA GLU A 206 -3.60 -7.19 21.90
C GLU A 206 -4.22 -6.98 20.51
N SER A 207 -5.54 -6.84 20.42
CA SER A 207 -6.25 -6.58 19.16
C SER A 207 -6.21 -5.10 18.74
N GLY A 208 -5.82 -4.21 19.62
CA GLY A 208 -5.89 -2.75 19.44
C GLY A 208 -4.88 -2.15 18.46
N HIS A 209 -3.97 -2.93 17.94
CA HIS A 209 -2.94 -2.43 17.00
C HIS A 209 -3.50 -1.95 15.65
N LYS A 210 -4.80 -2.06 15.44
CA LYS A 210 -5.51 -1.59 14.25
C LYS A 210 -6.27 -0.28 14.47
N GLU A 211 -6.27 0.27 15.69
CA GLU A 211 -7.03 1.46 16.06
C GLU A 211 -6.30 2.80 15.78
#